data_b047b41e8f43fd0d5eeb581607de039c
#
_entry.id   b047b41e8f43fd0d5eeb581607de039c
#
_cell.length_a   1.000
_cell.length_b   1.000
_cell.length_c   1.000
_cell.angle_alpha   90.00
_cell.angle_beta   90.00
_cell.angle_gamma   90.00
#
_symmetry.space_group_name_H-M   'P 1'
#
loop_
_entity.id
_entity.type
_entity.pdbx_description
1 polymer ?
#
loop_
_entity_poly.entity_id
_entity_poly.type
_entity_poly.pdbx_seq_one_letter_code
_entity_poly.pdbx_strand_id
1 'polypeptide(L)'
;MGEKRETLHAGILLDLAAGESDGAVARLNRVNRHTVALCARKFLQFGLEAALGELPRPGKSRQIPDDAIAWVLNCACKKPKELGYAYELWTYSLLQEHVRKHCVEAGHPSLAALSRSRLHRILTQGEILPHRIRYYVERRDPEFERKMAEVLHLYKEVEIINAELLEGTLKEPSVVTISYDEKPGIQALATTTRDLPPVPNRFASHLRDYEYRRLGTVSLLAGLDLHTGRVTEIVSDHHASADFIALLGKLNETYPVQIRIRLLLDNHSAHISKETQAWLSLHPNRFEFVFTPKHGSWLNIVETMFSKMARSMLRSIRVSSKQELVDRIHLYFQQLNKDPVIFRWKYKMDEISIG
;
A
#
# COMPACT_ATOMS: atom_id res chain seq x y z
N MET A 1 26.08 -4.49 32.09
CA MET A 1 26.41 -3.85 33.40
C MET A 1 25.36 -4.12 34.49
N GLY A 2 24.09 -4.40 34.15
CA GLY A 2 23.02 -4.73 35.09
C GLY A 2 23.28 -5.95 35.93
N GLU A 3 23.52 -7.10 35.34
CA GLU A 3 23.70 -8.38 36.03
C GLU A 3 24.82 -8.39 37.11
N LYS A 4 25.99 -7.77 36.84
CA LYS A 4 27.07 -7.69 37.82
C LYS A 4 26.71 -6.89 39.07
N ARG A 5 25.86 -5.87 38.91
CA ARG A 5 25.43 -5.02 40.00
C ARG A 5 24.33 -5.68 40.82
N GLU A 6 23.40 -6.34 40.15
CA GLU A 6 22.34 -7.13 40.79
C GLU A 6 22.94 -8.26 41.63
N THR A 7 23.93 -8.98 41.08
CA THR A 7 24.66 -10.02 41.81
C THR A 7 25.37 -9.45 43.06
N LEU A 8 26.02 -8.28 42.93
CA LEU A 8 26.68 -7.61 44.05
C LEU A 8 25.67 -7.20 45.14
N HIS A 9 24.55 -6.59 44.74
CA HIS A 9 23.52 -6.17 45.71
C HIS A 9 22.84 -7.38 46.37
N ALA A 10 22.62 -8.46 45.64
CA ALA A 10 22.11 -9.71 46.21
C ALA A 10 23.11 -10.29 47.25
N GLY A 11 24.40 -10.32 46.94
CA GLY A 11 25.42 -10.74 47.90
C GLY A 11 25.42 -9.89 49.19
N ILE A 12 25.36 -8.57 49.07
CA ILE A 12 25.24 -7.65 50.20
C ILE A 12 24.01 -7.98 51.07
N LEU A 13 22.86 -8.20 50.49
CA LEU A 13 21.62 -8.50 51.21
C LEU A 13 21.68 -9.87 51.90
N LEU A 14 22.27 -10.88 51.26
CA LEU A 14 22.46 -12.20 51.86
C LEU A 14 23.40 -12.19 53.05
N ASP A 15 24.54 -11.47 52.95
CA ASP A 15 25.48 -11.35 54.05
C ASP A 15 24.88 -10.59 55.23
N LEU A 16 24.08 -9.53 54.96
CA LEU A 16 23.33 -8.82 56.03
C LEU A 16 22.27 -9.71 56.65
N ALA A 17 21.59 -10.55 55.91
CA ALA A 17 20.62 -11.52 56.38
C ALA A 17 21.25 -12.63 57.23
N ALA A 18 22.50 -12.97 56.95
CA ALA A 18 23.29 -13.88 57.77
C ALA A 18 23.74 -13.29 59.12
N GLY A 19 23.44 -12.00 59.39
CA GLY A 19 23.78 -11.32 60.65
C GLY A 19 25.14 -10.64 60.65
N GLU A 20 25.83 -10.54 59.52
CA GLU A 20 27.13 -9.86 59.44
C GLU A 20 26.97 -8.34 59.62
N SER A 21 27.97 -7.70 60.24
CA SER A 21 27.97 -6.26 60.39
C SER A 21 28.24 -5.52 59.04
N ASP A 22 27.73 -4.31 58.88
CA ASP A 22 27.93 -3.48 57.66
C ASP A 22 29.40 -3.36 57.28
N GLY A 23 30.32 -3.34 58.27
CA GLY A 23 31.75 -3.28 58.05
C GLY A 23 32.37 -4.59 57.55
N ALA A 24 31.84 -5.74 58.00
CA ALA A 24 32.26 -7.06 57.52
C ALA A 24 31.72 -7.29 56.09
N VAL A 25 30.44 -6.98 55.84
CA VAL A 25 29.80 -7.07 54.53
C VAL A 25 30.51 -6.18 53.47
N ALA A 26 30.91 -4.97 53.88
CA ALA A 26 31.65 -4.07 53.00
C ALA A 26 33.01 -4.66 52.57
N ARG A 27 33.75 -5.32 53.51
CA ARG A 27 35.01 -5.99 53.20
C ARG A 27 34.82 -7.23 52.32
N LEU A 28 33.83 -8.07 52.64
CA LEU A 28 33.52 -9.29 51.89
C LEU A 28 33.20 -8.97 50.44
N ASN A 29 32.35 -7.97 50.22
CA ASN A 29 31.88 -7.58 48.88
C ASN A 29 32.81 -6.54 48.20
N ARG A 30 33.89 -6.13 48.83
CA ARG A 30 34.85 -5.11 48.31
C ARG A 30 34.17 -3.79 47.92
N VAL A 31 33.26 -3.32 48.74
CA VAL A 31 32.52 -2.07 48.53
C VAL A 31 32.66 -1.13 49.73
N ASN A 32 32.23 0.12 49.58
CA ASN A 32 32.19 1.06 50.67
C ASN A 32 30.99 0.74 51.60
N ARG A 33 31.15 0.96 52.93
CA ARG A 33 30.07 0.81 53.94
C ARG A 33 28.81 1.62 53.55
N HIS A 34 28.99 2.79 52.90
CA HIS A 34 27.87 3.57 52.40
C HIS A 34 27.03 2.81 51.35
N THR A 35 27.67 2.03 50.48
CA THR A 35 26.99 1.18 49.51
C THR A 35 26.14 0.10 50.18
N VAL A 36 26.69 -0.53 51.24
CA VAL A 36 25.96 -1.54 52.03
C VAL A 36 24.73 -0.89 52.67
N ALA A 37 24.92 0.23 53.41
CA ALA A 37 23.81 0.95 54.05
C ALA A 37 22.73 1.45 53.06
N LEU A 38 23.14 1.88 51.85
CA LEU A 38 22.24 2.29 50.80
C LEU A 38 21.42 1.11 50.24
N CYS A 39 22.06 -0.04 50.07
CA CYS A 39 21.40 -1.27 49.59
C CYS A 39 20.38 -1.76 50.64
N ALA A 40 20.78 -1.81 51.93
CA ALA A 40 19.88 -2.16 53.04
C ALA A 40 18.67 -1.21 53.15
N ARG A 41 18.91 0.10 53.04
CA ARG A 41 17.85 1.11 53.07
C ARG A 41 16.87 0.95 51.92
N LYS A 42 17.37 0.72 50.71
CA LYS A 42 16.51 0.47 49.55
C LYS A 42 15.63 -0.77 49.75
N PHE A 43 16.21 -1.83 50.27
CA PHE A 43 15.50 -3.06 50.59
C PHE A 43 14.35 -2.81 51.61
N LEU A 44 14.67 -2.14 52.71
CA LEU A 44 13.67 -1.85 53.77
C LEU A 44 12.55 -0.91 53.33
N GLN A 45 12.86 0.06 52.42
CA GLN A 45 11.89 1.05 51.99
C GLN A 45 11.06 0.63 50.77
N PHE A 46 11.68 -0.10 49.85
CA PHE A 46 11.08 -0.31 48.51
C PHE A 46 11.09 -1.79 48.06
N GLY A 47 11.54 -2.69 48.93
CA GLY A 47 11.56 -4.13 48.64
C GLY A 47 12.76 -4.62 47.81
N LEU A 48 12.76 -5.92 47.49
CA LEU A 48 13.86 -6.63 46.89
C LEU A 48 14.23 -6.10 45.48
N GLU A 49 13.26 -5.90 44.60
CA GLU A 49 13.51 -5.44 43.23
C GLU A 49 14.22 -4.06 43.22
N ALA A 50 13.79 -3.15 44.10
CA ALA A 50 14.36 -1.82 44.20
C ALA A 50 15.78 -1.85 44.81
N ALA A 51 16.09 -2.82 45.66
CA ALA A 51 17.42 -2.99 46.24
C ALA A 51 18.41 -3.59 45.23
N LEU A 52 17.96 -4.53 44.41
CA LEU A 52 18.79 -5.15 43.37
C LEU A 52 19.01 -4.19 42.20
N GLY A 53 17.96 -3.47 41.78
CA GLY A 53 18.00 -2.56 40.64
C GLY A 53 18.32 -1.10 40.99
N GLU A 54 18.17 -0.23 40.00
CA GLU A 54 18.18 1.23 40.18
C GLU A 54 16.76 1.77 40.31
N LEU A 55 16.51 2.56 41.33
CA LEU A 55 15.30 3.35 41.43
C LEU A 55 15.22 4.33 40.25
N PRO A 56 14.05 4.51 39.61
CA PRO A 56 13.88 5.51 38.58
C PRO A 56 14.33 6.88 39.10
N ARG A 57 15.30 7.48 38.44
CA ARG A 57 15.69 8.85 38.77
C ARG A 57 14.61 9.81 38.27
N PRO A 58 14.15 10.76 39.09
CA PRO A 58 13.28 11.81 38.59
C PRO A 58 14.02 12.55 37.48
N GLY A 59 13.58 12.36 36.21
CA GLY A 59 14.13 13.07 35.08
C GLY A 59 13.88 14.58 35.17
N LYS A 60 14.45 15.36 34.24
CA LYS A 60 14.14 16.79 34.11
C LYS A 60 12.62 16.96 34.00
N SER A 61 12.03 17.81 34.84
CA SER A 61 10.59 18.11 34.79
C SER A 61 10.15 18.50 33.38
N ARG A 62 8.97 18.03 32.99
CA ARG A 62 8.39 18.37 31.67
C ARG A 62 8.20 19.86 31.59
N GLN A 63 8.88 20.50 30.63
CA GLN A 63 8.76 21.95 30.38
C GLN A 63 7.47 22.34 29.64
N ILE A 64 6.87 21.38 28.92
CA ILE A 64 5.61 21.58 28.18
C ILE A 64 4.55 20.75 28.89
N PRO A 65 3.51 21.38 29.44
CA PRO A 65 2.40 20.71 30.10
C PRO A 65 1.58 19.84 29.15
N ASP A 66 0.83 18.89 29.69
CA ASP A 66 0.07 17.92 28.89
C ASP A 66 -1.09 18.58 28.12
N ASP A 67 -1.71 19.63 28.65
CA ASP A 67 -2.73 20.44 27.96
C ASP A 67 -2.17 21.15 26.72
N ALA A 68 -0.94 21.67 26.82
CA ALA A 68 -0.24 22.28 25.67
C ALA A 68 0.11 21.21 24.60
N ILE A 69 0.49 20.00 25.01
CA ILE A 69 0.69 18.89 24.09
C ILE A 69 -0.62 18.53 23.38
N ALA A 70 -1.72 18.41 24.12
CA ALA A 70 -3.04 18.12 23.58
C ALA A 70 -3.49 19.18 22.56
N TRP A 71 -3.21 20.46 22.84
CA TRP A 71 -3.50 21.53 21.89
C TRP A 71 -2.68 21.43 20.59
N VAL A 72 -1.39 21.10 20.67
CA VAL A 72 -0.56 20.82 19.47
C VAL A 72 -1.13 19.67 18.64
N LEU A 73 -1.54 18.59 19.29
CA LEU A 73 -2.13 17.43 18.60
C LEU A 73 -3.47 17.81 17.95
N ASN A 74 -4.29 18.61 18.61
CA ASN A 74 -5.55 19.13 18.05
C ASN A 74 -5.28 20.00 16.80
N CYS A 75 -4.30 20.91 16.85
CA CYS A 75 -3.89 21.67 15.65
C CYS A 75 -3.45 20.76 14.51
N ALA A 76 -2.68 19.72 14.82
CA ALA A 76 -2.18 18.76 13.83
C ALA A 76 -3.29 17.91 13.18
N CYS A 77 -4.39 17.67 13.89
CA CYS A 77 -5.57 16.94 13.38
C CYS A 77 -6.44 17.77 12.44
N LYS A 78 -6.36 19.10 12.51
CA LYS A 78 -7.07 20.00 11.58
C LYS A 78 -6.29 20.14 10.28
N LYS A 79 -6.99 20.36 9.17
CA LYS A 79 -6.32 20.73 7.93
C LYS A 79 -5.83 22.18 7.98
N PRO A 80 -4.64 22.49 7.43
CA PRO A 80 -4.15 23.87 7.38
C PRO A 80 -5.16 24.87 6.80
N LYS A 81 -5.89 24.46 5.75
CA LYS A 81 -6.92 25.32 5.12
C LYS A 81 -8.06 25.72 6.06
N GLU A 82 -8.39 24.91 7.05
CA GLU A 82 -9.42 25.22 8.07
C GLU A 82 -8.95 26.34 9.02
N LEU A 83 -7.64 26.57 9.06
CA LEU A 83 -6.98 27.60 9.86
C LEU A 83 -6.47 28.77 8.99
N GLY A 84 -6.97 28.89 7.75
CA GLY A 84 -6.68 30.01 6.85
C GLY A 84 -5.41 29.90 6.03
N TYR A 85 -4.78 28.72 5.95
CA TYR A 85 -3.60 28.49 5.12
C TYR A 85 -3.99 27.91 3.74
N ALA A 86 -3.17 28.20 2.72
CA ALA A 86 -3.38 27.69 1.35
C ALA A 86 -3.02 26.20 1.18
N TYR A 87 -2.57 25.52 2.23
CA TYR A 87 -2.05 24.15 2.18
C TYR A 87 -3.09 23.12 2.58
N GLU A 88 -3.09 21.97 1.92
CA GLU A 88 -3.99 20.85 2.24
C GLU A 88 -3.47 19.99 3.41
N LEU A 89 -2.14 19.91 3.56
CA LEU A 89 -1.46 19.13 4.59
C LEU A 89 -0.43 19.97 5.33
N TRP A 90 -0.19 19.63 6.60
CA TRP A 90 0.88 20.23 7.37
C TRP A 90 2.26 19.73 6.92
N THR A 91 3.20 20.64 6.75
CA THR A 91 4.61 20.31 6.92
C THR A 91 4.99 20.54 8.38
N TYR A 92 6.05 19.88 8.86
CA TYR A 92 6.54 20.12 10.23
C TYR A 92 6.89 21.61 10.47
N SER A 93 7.43 22.29 9.46
CA SER A 93 7.79 23.71 9.56
C SER A 93 6.56 24.60 9.67
N LEU A 94 5.56 24.38 8.82
CA LEU A 94 4.32 25.14 8.82
C LEU A 94 3.54 24.95 10.13
N LEU A 95 3.44 23.72 10.63
CA LEU A 95 2.78 23.44 11.90
C LEU A 95 3.54 24.04 13.08
N GLN A 96 4.87 23.98 13.08
CA GLN A 96 5.69 24.63 14.10
C GLN A 96 5.47 26.14 14.13
N GLU A 97 5.45 26.78 12.96
CA GLU A 97 5.21 28.22 12.83
C GLU A 97 3.82 28.59 13.34
N HIS A 98 2.79 27.84 12.93
CA HIS A 98 1.43 28.04 13.42
C HIS A 98 1.34 27.93 14.95
N VAL A 99 1.90 26.87 15.52
CA VAL A 99 1.90 26.66 16.98
C VAL A 99 2.59 27.83 17.70
N ARG A 100 3.78 28.24 17.26
CA ARG A 100 4.51 29.36 17.88
C ARG A 100 3.77 30.67 17.80
N LYS A 101 3.09 30.92 16.69
CA LYS A 101 2.35 32.17 16.45
C LYS A 101 1.11 32.28 17.33
N HIS A 102 0.40 31.18 17.53
CA HIS A 102 -0.91 31.16 18.17
C HIS A 102 -0.93 30.62 19.60
N CYS A 103 0.19 30.08 20.11
CA CYS A 103 0.23 29.42 21.42
C CYS A 103 -0.08 30.36 22.59
N VAL A 104 0.30 31.63 22.50
CA VAL A 104 0.06 32.61 23.59
C VAL A 104 -1.44 32.93 23.69
N GLU A 105 -2.07 33.22 22.54
CA GLU A 105 -3.52 33.47 22.49
C GLU A 105 -4.34 32.26 22.93
N ALA A 106 -3.83 31.05 22.66
CA ALA A 106 -4.45 29.80 23.07
C ALA A 106 -4.17 29.40 24.53
N GLY A 107 -3.45 30.23 25.29
CA GLY A 107 -3.14 29.95 26.70
C GLY A 107 -1.94 29.03 26.94
N HIS A 108 -1.12 28.75 25.93
CA HIS A 108 0.01 27.81 26.00
C HIS A 108 1.38 28.48 25.72
N PRO A 109 1.81 29.51 26.51
CA PRO A 109 3.03 30.27 26.28
C PRO A 109 4.32 29.41 26.29
N SER A 110 4.29 28.24 26.92
CA SER A 110 5.40 27.26 26.94
C SER A 110 5.79 26.75 25.54
N LEU A 111 4.93 26.91 24.55
CA LEU A 111 5.16 26.49 23.18
C LEU A 111 5.81 27.57 22.29
N ALA A 112 6.00 28.80 22.78
CA ALA A 112 6.58 29.91 22.00
C ALA A 112 8.00 29.56 21.45
N ALA A 113 8.76 28.76 22.20
CA ALA A 113 10.10 28.29 21.80
C ALA A 113 10.09 26.81 21.32
N LEU A 114 8.94 26.28 20.88
CA LEU A 114 8.81 24.89 20.43
C LEU A 114 9.79 24.60 19.28
N SER A 115 10.74 23.66 19.49
CA SER A 115 11.66 23.21 18.46
C SER A 115 11.00 22.18 17.53
N ARG A 116 11.51 22.10 16.28
CA ARG A 116 11.03 21.10 15.30
C ARG A 116 11.19 19.66 15.81
N SER A 117 12.31 19.36 16.46
CA SER A 117 12.57 18.04 17.06
C SER A 117 11.59 17.72 18.18
N ARG A 118 11.22 18.71 18.98
CA ARG A 118 10.22 18.55 20.03
C ARG A 118 8.82 18.34 19.45
N LEU A 119 8.45 19.11 18.45
CA LEU A 119 7.19 18.91 17.70
C LEU A 119 7.11 17.49 17.11
N HIS A 120 8.18 17.05 16.43
CA HIS A 120 8.25 15.71 15.88
C HIS A 120 8.00 14.63 16.96
N ARG A 121 8.62 14.79 18.15
CA ARG A 121 8.44 13.86 19.27
C ARG A 121 7.00 13.85 19.79
N ILE A 122 6.37 15.00 19.90
CA ILE A 122 4.97 15.12 20.31
C ILE A 122 4.07 14.39 19.32
N LEU A 123 4.25 14.62 18.02
CA LEU A 123 3.46 13.99 16.96
C LEU A 123 3.68 12.47 16.90
N THR A 124 4.93 12.01 17.09
CA THR A 124 5.26 10.58 17.12
C THR A 124 4.64 9.90 18.33
N GLN A 125 4.68 10.52 19.52
CA GLN A 125 4.02 9.98 20.72
C GLN A 125 2.49 9.97 20.61
N GLY A 126 1.91 10.93 19.87
CA GLY A 126 0.49 10.97 19.56
C GLY A 126 0.08 10.13 18.34
N GLU A 127 1.02 9.43 17.71
CA GLU A 127 0.81 8.61 16.50
C GLU A 127 0.17 9.39 15.33
N ILE A 128 0.42 10.71 15.23
CA ILE A 128 -0.15 11.58 14.20
C ILE A 128 0.89 11.87 13.12
N LEU A 129 0.49 11.66 11.86
CA LEU A 129 1.29 11.95 10.67
C LEU A 129 0.58 13.00 9.79
N PRO A 130 0.60 14.30 10.19
CA PRO A 130 -0.24 15.34 9.57
C PRO A 130 0.20 15.71 8.13
N HIS A 131 1.34 15.20 7.68
CA HIS A 131 1.91 15.35 6.35
C HIS A 131 1.58 14.18 5.41
N ARG A 132 0.75 13.20 5.84
CA ARG A 132 0.39 12.02 5.06
C ARG A 132 -1.11 11.88 4.90
N ILE A 133 -1.51 11.38 3.73
CA ILE A 133 -2.87 10.93 3.46
C ILE A 133 -2.84 9.40 3.35
N ARG A 134 -3.77 8.75 4.01
CA ARG A 134 -4.15 7.37 3.72
C ARG A 134 -5.49 7.40 3.01
N TYR A 135 -5.53 6.77 1.84
CA TYR A 135 -6.79 6.59 1.13
C TYR A 135 -7.54 5.41 1.76
N TYR A 136 -8.83 5.58 1.96
CA TYR A 136 -9.75 4.52 2.29
C TYR A 136 -10.85 4.48 1.23
N VAL A 137 -11.43 3.30 1.01
CA VAL A 137 -12.56 3.15 0.10
C VAL A 137 -13.83 3.33 0.92
N GLU A 138 -14.56 4.41 0.65
CA GLU A 138 -15.87 4.62 1.26
C GLU A 138 -16.90 3.71 0.58
N ARG A 139 -17.59 2.92 1.38
CA ARG A 139 -18.59 1.97 0.90
C ARG A 139 -19.88 2.70 0.49
N ARG A 140 -19.89 3.22 -0.73
CA ARG A 140 -21.04 3.94 -1.31
C ARG A 140 -22.01 3.03 -2.07
N ASP A 141 -21.62 1.78 -2.33
CA ASP A 141 -22.48 0.78 -2.96
C ASP A 141 -23.24 0.02 -1.87
N PRO A 142 -24.58 0.12 -1.79
CA PRO A 142 -25.36 -0.64 -0.81
C PRO A 142 -25.17 -2.16 -0.93
N GLU A 143 -24.80 -2.64 -2.12
CA GLU A 143 -24.55 -4.05 -2.42
C GLU A 143 -23.07 -4.43 -2.39
N PHE A 144 -22.21 -3.58 -1.81
CA PHE A 144 -20.74 -3.76 -1.86
C PHE A 144 -20.30 -5.14 -1.37
N GLU A 145 -20.79 -5.57 -0.19
CA GLU A 145 -20.41 -6.86 0.39
C GLU A 145 -20.91 -8.03 -0.47
N ARG A 146 -22.12 -7.96 -0.99
CA ARG A 146 -22.68 -9.01 -1.86
C ARG A 146 -21.86 -9.16 -3.14
N LYS A 147 -21.61 -8.04 -3.84
CA LYS A 147 -20.82 -8.05 -5.08
C LYS A 147 -19.37 -8.44 -4.84
N MET A 148 -18.78 -8.00 -3.73
CA MET A 148 -17.43 -8.42 -3.33
C MET A 148 -17.39 -9.94 -3.11
N ALA A 149 -18.36 -10.49 -2.37
CA ALA A 149 -18.44 -11.93 -2.15
C ALA A 149 -18.59 -12.69 -3.48
N GLU A 150 -19.43 -12.21 -4.39
CA GLU A 150 -19.61 -12.79 -5.73
C GLU A 150 -18.28 -12.84 -6.52
N VAL A 151 -17.53 -11.73 -6.53
CA VAL A 151 -16.19 -11.68 -7.16
C VAL A 151 -15.19 -12.61 -6.49
N LEU A 152 -15.19 -12.70 -5.17
CA LEU A 152 -14.29 -13.59 -4.45
C LEU A 152 -14.64 -15.07 -4.68
N HIS A 153 -15.94 -15.40 -4.72
CA HIS A 153 -16.39 -16.75 -5.11
C HIS A 153 -15.95 -17.11 -6.53
N LEU A 154 -16.07 -16.16 -7.48
CA LEU A 154 -15.57 -16.35 -8.84
C LEU A 154 -14.06 -16.67 -8.85
N TYR A 155 -13.24 -15.94 -8.12
CA TYR A 155 -11.81 -16.25 -8.03
C TYR A 155 -11.53 -17.62 -7.41
N LYS A 156 -12.33 -18.03 -6.42
CA LYS A 156 -12.21 -19.37 -5.81
C LYS A 156 -12.60 -20.48 -6.79
N GLU A 157 -13.66 -20.27 -7.55
CA GLU A 157 -14.07 -21.18 -8.62
C GLU A 157 -12.97 -21.34 -9.68
N VAL A 158 -12.36 -20.23 -10.12
CA VAL A 158 -11.22 -20.25 -11.05
C VAL A 158 -10.04 -21.03 -10.46
N GLU A 159 -9.73 -20.86 -9.17
CA GLU A 159 -8.66 -21.62 -8.50
C GLU A 159 -8.89 -23.12 -8.53
N ILE A 160 -10.12 -23.56 -8.28
CA ILE A 160 -10.51 -24.99 -8.31
C ILE A 160 -10.41 -25.54 -9.74
N ILE A 161 -11.00 -24.85 -10.72
CA ILE A 161 -10.93 -25.25 -12.13
C ILE A 161 -9.47 -25.36 -12.59
N ASN A 162 -8.62 -24.41 -12.21
CA ASN A 162 -7.21 -24.44 -12.57
C ASN A 162 -6.46 -25.61 -11.91
N ALA A 163 -6.82 -26.00 -10.69
CA ALA A 163 -6.27 -27.18 -10.03
C ALA A 163 -6.69 -28.47 -10.77
N GLU A 164 -7.96 -28.60 -11.11
CA GLU A 164 -8.50 -29.75 -11.85
C GLU A 164 -7.88 -29.90 -13.26
N LEU A 165 -7.64 -28.77 -13.95
CA LEU A 165 -6.95 -28.75 -15.24
C LEU A 165 -5.49 -29.23 -15.10
N LEU A 166 -4.79 -28.81 -14.04
CA LEU A 166 -3.41 -29.20 -13.77
C LEU A 166 -3.30 -30.68 -13.37
N GLU A 167 -4.25 -31.20 -12.62
CA GLU A 167 -4.34 -32.62 -12.21
C GLU A 167 -4.82 -33.54 -13.35
N GLY A 168 -5.34 -32.94 -14.44
CA GLY A 168 -5.88 -33.68 -15.59
C GLY A 168 -7.24 -34.34 -15.34
N THR A 169 -7.91 -33.99 -14.23
CA THR A 169 -9.27 -34.46 -13.90
C THR A 169 -10.30 -33.75 -14.77
N LEU A 170 -10.02 -32.51 -15.18
CA LEU A 170 -10.80 -31.75 -16.16
C LEU A 170 -9.97 -31.55 -17.44
N LYS A 171 -10.53 -31.83 -18.61
CA LYS A 171 -9.85 -31.65 -19.89
C LYS A 171 -10.01 -30.24 -20.45
N GLU A 172 -11.20 -29.67 -20.31
CA GLU A 172 -11.56 -28.36 -20.82
C GLU A 172 -12.63 -27.74 -19.92
N PRO A 173 -12.52 -26.45 -19.55
CA PRO A 173 -13.51 -25.80 -18.73
C PRO A 173 -14.77 -25.49 -19.55
N SER A 174 -15.95 -25.63 -18.96
CA SER A 174 -17.22 -25.21 -19.59
C SER A 174 -17.39 -23.69 -19.63
N VAL A 175 -16.65 -23.00 -18.76
CA VAL A 175 -16.66 -21.53 -18.63
C VAL A 175 -15.23 -21.04 -18.53
N VAL A 176 -14.85 -20.07 -19.36
CA VAL A 176 -13.60 -19.33 -19.19
C VAL A 176 -13.90 -18.00 -18.51
N THR A 177 -13.05 -17.60 -17.59
CA THR A 177 -13.20 -16.37 -16.83
C THR A 177 -12.14 -15.36 -17.25
N ILE A 178 -12.60 -14.21 -17.73
CA ILE A 178 -11.77 -13.12 -18.24
C ILE A 178 -11.89 -11.93 -17.29
N SER A 179 -10.80 -11.46 -16.73
CA SER A 179 -10.73 -10.19 -16.01
C SER A 179 -10.47 -9.09 -17.05
N TYR A 180 -11.41 -8.16 -17.18
CA TYR A 180 -11.39 -7.12 -18.20
C TYR A 180 -11.34 -5.73 -17.58
N ASP A 181 -10.58 -4.83 -18.20
CA ASP A 181 -10.55 -3.40 -17.87
C ASP A 181 -9.96 -2.56 -19.02
N GLU A 182 -10.10 -1.23 -18.92
CA GLU A 182 -9.50 -0.27 -19.82
C GLU A 182 -8.33 0.48 -19.17
N LYS A 183 -7.32 0.77 -19.97
CA LYS A 183 -6.25 1.69 -19.62
C LYS A 183 -6.23 2.85 -20.62
N PRO A 184 -7.01 3.92 -20.33
CA PRO A 184 -7.06 5.08 -21.20
C PRO A 184 -5.82 5.96 -21.07
N GLY A 185 -5.62 6.84 -22.06
CA GLY A 185 -4.68 7.94 -21.99
C GLY A 185 -3.20 7.54 -21.97
N ILE A 186 -2.83 6.42 -22.55
CA ILE A 186 -1.42 6.04 -22.72
C ILE A 186 -0.75 7.02 -23.69
N GLN A 187 0.23 7.79 -23.21
CA GLN A 187 0.84 8.88 -23.97
C GLN A 187 1.92 8.38 -24.92
N ALA A 188 1.82 8.76 -26.18
CA ALA A 188 2.90 8.65 -27.16
C ALA A 188 3.83 9.87 -27.00
N LEU A 189 5.04 9.64 -26.50
CA LEU A 189 6.02 10.68 -26.23
C LEU A 189 7.28 10.45 -27.09
N ALA A 190 7.71 11.47 -27.81
CA ALA A 190 8.99 11.46 -28.54
C ALA A 190 10.05 12.26 -27.80
N THR A 191 11.32 11.86 -27.92
CA THR A 191 12.46 12.70 -27.53
C THR A 191 12.68 13.81 -28.55
N THR A 192 13.23 14.95 -28.11
CA THR A 192 13.69 16.03 -28.98
C THR A 192 15.07 15.75 -29.57
N THR A 193 15.90 15.03 -28.81
CA THR A 193 17.24 14.61 -29.18
C THR A 193 17.42 13.10 -28.88
N ARG A 194 18.51 12.50 -29.38
CA ARG A 194 18.81 11.09 -29.07
C ARG A 194 19.28 10.92 -27.63
N ASP A 195 18.85 9.83 -26.99
CA ASP A 195 19.41 9.41 -25.71
C ASP A 195 20.91 9.13 -25.85
N LEU A 196 21.69 9.58 -24.86
CA LEU A 196 23.10 9.24 -24.79
C LEU A 196 23.27 7.89 -24.09
N PRO A 197 24.03 6.95 -24.66
CA PRO A 197 24.24 5.64 -24.04
C PRO A 197 25.11 5.73 -22.78
N PRO A 198 25.04 4.73 -21.90
CA PRO A 198 25.98 4.60 -20.80
C PRO A 198 27.42 4.51 -21.29
N VAL A 199 28.34 5.13 -20.54
CA VAL A 199 29.79 5.06 -20.78
C VAL A 199 30.44 4.44 -19.54
N PRO A 200 31.07 3.28 -19.64
CA PRO A 200 31.74 2.64 -18.49
C PRO A 200 32.68 3.61 -17.76
N ASN A 201 32.64 3.57 -16.46
CA ASN A 201 33.42 4.43 -15.55
C ASN A 201 33.16 5.94 -15.63
N ARG A 202 32.18 6.38 -16.45
CA ARG A 202 31.79 7.81 -16.59
C ARG A 202 30.32 8.03 -16.29
N PHE A 203 29.42 7.33 -16.99
CA PHE A 203 27.98 7.46 -16.86
C PHE A 203 27.33 6.07 -16.78
N ALA A 204 26.76 5.73 -15.65
CA ALA A 204 26.19 4.39 -15.39
C ALA A 204 24.84 4.15 -16.09
N SER A 205 24.15 5.20 -16.56
CA SER A 205 22.79 5.13 -17.10
C SER A 205 22.67 5.91 -18.41
N HIS A 206 21.62 5.62 -19.17
CA HIS A 206 21.25 6.46 -20.31
C HIS A 206 20.92 7.87 -19.83
N LEU A 207 21.41 8.88 -20.54
CA LEU A 207 21.05 10.28 -20.31
C LEU A 207 20.03 10.69 -21.38
N ARG A 208 18.98 11.34 -20.96
CA ARG A 208 17.87 11.79 -21.78
C ARG A 208 17.59 13.25 -21.53
N ASP A 209 17.26 14.01 -22.59
CA ASP A 209 16.80 15.38 -22.49
C ASP A 209 15.46 15.44 -21.72
N TYR A 210 15.27 16.50 -20.97
CA TYR A 210 14.01 16.76 -20.25
C TYR A 210 12.87 17.10 -21.21
N GLU A 211 13.18 17.70 -22.37
CA GLU A 211 12.18 18.07 -23.35
C GLU A 211 11.64 16.83 -24.08
N TYR A 212 10.34 16.87 -24.38
CA TYR A 212 9.67 15.83 -25.15
C TYR A 212 8.54 16.43 -25.99
N ARG A 213 8.20 15.76 -27.06
CA ARG A 213 7.04 16.07 -27.90
C ARG A 213 5.93 15.07 -27.64
N ARG A 214 4.68 15.57 -27.55
CA ARG A 214 3.49 14.72 -27.44
C ARG A 214 2.98 14.42 -28.84
N LEU A 215 2.76 13.13 -29.12
CA LEU A 215 2.31 12.62 -30.41
C LEU A 215 0.86 12.08 -30.34
N GLY A 216 0.17 12.32 -29.21
CA GLY A 216 -1.18 11.85 -28.97
C GLY A 216 -1.28 10.82 -27.87
N THR A 217 -2.46 10.25 -27.71
CA THR A 217 -2.76 9.21 -26.72
C THR A 217 -3.47 8.04 -27.39
N VAL A 218 -3.38 6.87 -26.76
CA VAL A 218 -4.17 5.69 -27.10
C VAL A 218 -4.83 5.11 -25.85
N SER A 219 -5.91 4.39 -26.04
CA SER A 219 -6.59 3.59 -25.03
C SER A 219 -6.32 2.11 -25.30
N LEU A 220 -6.04 1.36 -24.26
CA LEU A 220 -5.88 -0.09 -24.29
C LEU A 220 -7.07 -0.73 -23.59
N LEU A 221 -7.77 -1.63 -24.27
CA LEU A 221 -8.77 -2.53 -23.70
C LEU A 221 -8.13 -3.90 -23.61
N ALA A 222 -8.17 -4.55 -22.46
CA ALA A 222 -7.55 -5.85 -22.29
C ALA A 222 -8.39 -6.81 -21.44
N GLY A 223 -8.53 -8.04 -21.93
CA GLY A 223 -9.10 -9.17 -21.22
C GLY A 223 -8.02 -10.19 -20.87
N LEU A 224 -7.80 -10.39 -19.57
CA LEU A 224 -6.87 -11.38 -19.03
C LEU A 224 -7.62 -12.68 -18.71
N ASP A 225 -7.28 -13.75 -19.40
CA ASP A 225 -7.77 -15.09 -19.10
C ASP A 225 -7.15 -15.59 -17.78
N LEU A 226 -7.99 -15.88 -16.82
CA LEU A 226 -7.57 -16.30 -15.47
C LEU A 226 -7.16 -17.78 -15.40
N HIS A 227 -7.43 -18.57 -16.45
CA HIS A 227 -7.05 -19.97 -16.51
C HIS A 227 -5.70 -20.17 -17.18
N THR A 228 -5.41 -19.37 -18.20
CA THR A 228 -4.19 -19.52 -19.02
C THR A 228 -3.19 -18.38 -18.81
N GLY A 229 -3.61 -17.23 -18.30
CA GLY A 229 -2.79 -16.02 -18.20
C GLY A 229 -2.61 -15.29 -19.54
N ARG A 230 -3.27 -15.74 -20.60
CA ARG A 230 -3.21 -15.06 -21.92
C ARG A 230 -4.05 -13.79 -21.90
N VAL A 231 -3.63 -12.81 -22.69
CA VAL A 231 -4.31 -11.52 -22.80
C VAL A 231 -4.84 -11.33 -24.21
N THR A 232 -6.12 -10.99 -24.32
CA THR A 232 -6.73 -10.48 -25.54
C THR A 232 -6.80 -8.96 -25.42
N GLU A 233 -6.23 -8.23 -26.38
CA GLU A 233 -6.15 -6.77 -26.31
C GLU A 233 -6.67 -6.09 -27.58
N ILE A 234 -7.16 -4.86 -27.39
CA ILE A 234 -7.44 -3.90 -28.46
C ILE A 234 -6.80 -2.58 -28.09
N VAL A 235 -6.14 -1.94 -29.04
CA VAL A 235 -5.60 -0.60 -28.90
C VAL A 235 -6.36 0.33 -29.84
N SER A 236 -6.98 1.36 -29.28
CA SER A 236 -7.83 2.31 -30.01
C SER A 236 -7.51 3.75 -29.57
N ASP A 237 -8.05 4.71 -30.31
CA ASP A 237 -8.01 6.12 -29.92
C ASP A 237 -9.00 6.43 -28.79
N HIS A 238 -10.01 5.60 -28.64
CA HIS A 238 -11.10 5.73 -27.67
C HIS A 238 -11.25 4.44 -26.85
N HIS A 239 -12.23 4.45 -25.96
CA HIS A 239 -12.68 3.29 -25.17
C HIS A 239 -14.20 3.32 -25.09
N ALA A 240 -14.84 3.44 -26.28
CA ALA A 240 -16.28 3.49 -26.42
C ALA A 240 -16.91 2.10 -26.50
N SER A 241 -18.24 2.02 -26.54
CA SER A 241 -18.98 0.76 -26.71
C SER A 241 -18.52 -0.04 -27.93
N ALA A 242 -18.17 0.63 -29.03
CA ALA A 242 -17.66 -0.03 -30.24
C ALA A 242 -16.35 -0.78 -30.02
N ASP A 243 -15.42 -0.18 -29.26
CA ASP A 243 -14.13 -0.81 -28.92
C ASP A 243 -14.34 -2.01 -27.99
N PHE A 244 -15.25 -1.90 -27.02
CA PHE A 244 -15.63 -3.00 -26.15
C PHE A 244 -16.27 -4.15 -26.94
N ILE A 245 -17.22 -3.85 -27.85
CA ILE A 245 -17.84 -4.84 -28.73
C ILE A 245 -16.80 -5.53 -29.60
N ALA A 246 -15.81 -4.79 -30.12
CA ALA A 246 -14.71 -5.38 -30.88
C ALA A 246 -13.87 -6.37 -30.04
N LEU A 247 -13.65 -6.05 -28.76
CA LEU A 247 -12.99 -6.99 -27.84
C LEU A 247 -13.84 -8.24 -27.59
N LEU A 248 -15.16 -8.08 -27.37
CA LEU A 248 -16.07 -9.21 -27.21
C LEU A 248 -16.06 -10.10 -28.46
N GLY A 249 -16.04 -9.51 -29.67
CA GLY A 249 -15.90 -10.24 -30.94
C GLY A 249 -14.62 -11.06 -30.98
N LYS A 250 -13.49 -10.46 -30.63
CA LYS A 250 -12.18 -11.13 -30.59
C LYS A 250 -12.15 -12.28 -29.56
N LEU A 251 -12.76 -12.09 -28.40
CA LEU A 251 -12.95 -13.16 -27.40
C LEU A 251 -13.83 -14.28 -27.95
N ASN A 252 -14.93 -13.93 -28.64
CA ASN A 252 -15.83 -14.91 -29.22
C ASN A 252 -15.16 -15.80 -30.27
N GLU A 253 -14.23 -15.24 -31.04
CA GLU A 253 -13.43 -15.95 -32.05
C GLU A 253 -12.32 -16.81 -31.40
N THR A 254 -11.81 -16.40 -30.23
CA THR A 254 -10.69 -17.07 -29.55
C THR A 254 -11.10 -18.38 -28.91
N TYR A 255 -12.33 -18.46 -28.35
CA TYR A 255 -12.79 -19.62 -27.60
C TYR A 255 -13.82 -20.44 -28.36
N PRO A 256 -13.79 -21.80 -28.25
CA PRO A 256 -14.78 -22.70 -28.83
C PRO A 256 -16.22 -22.29 -28.48
N VAL A 257 -17.16 -22.49 -29.42
CA VAL A 257 -18.56 -22.02 -29.28
C VAL A 257 -19.28 -22.59 -28.07
N GLN A 258 -18.93 -23.81 -27.63
CA GLN A 258 -19.52 -24.49 -26.49
C GLN A 258 -19.09 -23.90 -25.14
N ILE A 259 -17.98 -23.16 -25.09
CA ILE A 259 -17.45 -22.56 -23.86
C ILE A 259 -18.16 -21.23 -23.59
N ARG A 260 -18.71 -21.05 -22.40
CA ARG A 260 -19.22 -19.75 -21.96
C ARG A 260 -18.07 -18.84 -21.57
N ILE A 261 -18.18 -17.55 -21.91
CA ILE A 261 -17.18 -16.53 -21.58
C ILE A 261 -17.76 -15.67 -20.47
N ARG A 262 -17.18 -15.78 -19.27
CA ARG A 262 -17.54 -14.94 -18.13
C ARG A 262 -16.56 -13.77 -18.05
N LEU A 263 -17.07 -12.52 -18.04
CA LEU A 263 -16.26 -11.32 -17.87
C LEU A 263 -16.45 -10.74 -16.48
N LEU A 264 -15.37 -10.59 -15.75
CA LEU A 264 -15.29 -9.75 -14.57
C LEU A 264 -14.87 -8.35 -15.01
N LEU A 265 -15.72 -7.36 -14.75
CA LEU A 265 -15.57 -5.99 -15.26
C LEU A 265 -16.14 -4.96 -14.27
N ASP A 266 -15.80 -3.70 -14.45
CA ASP A 266 -16.35 -2.60 -13.67
C ASP A 266 -17.74 -2.13 -14.19
N ASN A 267 -18.31 -1.13 -13.51
CA ASN A 267 -19.62 -0.58 -13.88
C ASN A 267 -19.53 0.55 -14.93
N HIS A 268 -18.56 0.50 -15.86
CA HIS A 268 -18.46 1.50 -16.91
C HIS A 268 -19.67 1.46 -17.84
N SER A 269 -20.15 2.62 -18.30
CA SER A 269 -21.38 2.76 -19.10
C SER A 269 -21.32 2.06 -20.46
N ALA A 270 -20.13 1.89 -21.04
CA ALA A 270 -19.93 1.17 -22.29
C ALA A 270 -20.35 -0.31 -22.19
N HIS A 271 -20.20 -0.94 -21.02
CA HIS A 271 -20.51 -2.36 -20.81
C HIS A 271 -22.02 -2.66 -20.84
N ILE A 272 -22.82 -1.69 -20.47
CA ILE A 272 -24.29 -1.80 -20.40
C ILE A 272 -25.01 -0.92 -21.44
N SER A 273 -24.29 -0.39 -22.41
CA SER A 273 -24.86 0.46 -23.47
C SER A 273 -25.85 -0.30 -24.33
N LYS A 274 -26.72 0.44 -25.02
CA LYS A 274 -27.70 -0.16 -25.94
C LYS A 274 -27.05 -0.95 -27.06
N GLU A 275 -25.93 -0.46 -27.58
CA GLU A 275 -25.15 -1.11 -28.63
C GLU A 275 -24.55 -2.44 -28.12
N THR A 276 -24.00 -2.45 -26.92
CA THR A 276 -23.47 -3.65 -26.29
C THR A 276 -24.56 -4.68 -26.04
N GLN A 277 -25.71 -4.26 -25.51
CA GLN A 277 -26.87 -5.14 -25.29
C GLN A 277 -27.42 -5.71 -26.60
N ALA A 278 -27.50 -4.90 -27.64
CA ALA A 278 -27.91 -5.36 -28.97
C ALA A 278 -26.96 -6.42 -29.53
N TRP A 279 -25.65 -6.22 -29.37
CA TRP A 279 -24.65 -7.19 -29.81
C TRP A 279 -24.72 -8.49 -28.99
N LEU A 280 -24.89 -8.42 -27.68
CA LEU A 280 -25.03 -9.58 -26.80
C LEU A 280 -26.27 -10.41 -27.11
N SER A 281 -27.36 -9.76 -27.51
CA SER A 281 -28.61 -10.46 -27.90
C SER A 281 -28.42 -11.37 -29.13
N LEU A 282 -27.45 -11.09 -29.98
CA LEU A 282 -27.06 -11.95 -31.11
C LEU A 282 -26.22 -13.16 -30.70
N HIS A 283 -25.75 -13.18 -29.45
CA HIS A 283 -24.88 -14.25 -28.90
C HIS A 283 -25.51 -14.83 -27.61
N PRO A 284 -26.72 -15.41 -27.66
CA PRO A 284 -27.42 -15.84 -26.46
C PRO A 284 -26.61 -16.92 -25.69
N ASN A 285 -26.56 -16.79 -24.36
CA ASN A 285 -25.87 -17.71 -23.45
C ASN A 285 -24.34 -17.81 -23.65
N ARG A 286 -23.74 -16.97 -24.49
CA ARG A 286 -22.29 -16.98 -24.75
C ARG A 286 -21.52 -16.19 -23.74
N PHE A 287 -22.05 -15.05 -23.29
CA PHE A 287 -21.39 -14.11 -22.38
C PHE A 287 -22.16 -13.99 -21.07
N GLU A 288 -21.41 -13.96 -19.98
CA GLU A 288 -21.88 -13.71 -18.61
C GLU A 288 -21.06 -12.56 -18.02
N PHE A 289 -21.72 -11.52 -17.49
CA PHE A 289 -21.04 -10.38 -16.90
C PHE A 289 -21.15 -10.41 -15.37
N VAL A 290 -20.02 -10.33 -14.69
CA VAL A 290 -19.92 -10.18 -13.24
C VAL A 290 -19.32 -8.81 -12.96
N PHE A 291 -20.06 -7.97 -12.25
CA PHE A 291 -19.65 -6.59 -12.00
C PHE A 291 -18.97 -6.44 -10.65
N THR A 292 -17.82 -5.76 -10.63
CA THR A 292 -17.21 -5.33 -9.36
C THR A 292 -18.13 -4.33 -8.66
N PRO A 293 -18.07 -4.22 -7.30
CA PRO A 293 -18.80 -3.18 -6.60
C PRO A 293 -18.30 -1.79 -7.03
N LYS A 294 -19.16 -0.78 -6.95
CA LYS A 294 -18.75 0.61 -7.20
C LYS A 294 -17.61 0.98 -6.25
N HIS A 295 -16.56 1.61 -6.77
CA HIS A 295 -15.30 1.90 -6.07
C HIS A 295 -14.52 0.64 -5.62
N GLY A 296 -14.80 -0.51 -6.22
CA GLY A 296 -14.12 -1.79 -5.97
C GLY A 296 -13.24 -2.24 -7.13
N SER A 297 -12.74 -1.34 -7.98
CA SER A 297 -11.89 -1.68 -9.14
C SER A 297 -10.64 -2.48 -8.74
N TRP A 298 -10.13 -2.24 -7.52
CA TRP A 298 -9.01 -3.02 -6.96
C TRP A 298 -9.28 -4.53 -6.87
N LEU A 299 -10.55 -4.96 -6.92
CA LEU A 299 -10.94 -6.37 -7.03
C LEU A 299 -10.69 -6.92 -8.44
N ASN A 300 -10.42 -6.09 -9.43
CA ASN A 300 -10.18 -6.52 -10.80
C ASN A 300 -8.68 -6.82 -11.01
N ILE A 301 -8.33 -8.11 -11.14
CA ILE A 301 -6.92 -8.56 -11.16
C ILE A 301 -6.16 -8.08 -12.41
N VAL A 302 -6.85 -7.73 -13.50
CA VAL A 302 -6.21 -7.18 -14.71
C VAL A 302 -5.46 -5.87 -14.43
N GLU A 303 -5.86 -5.09 -13.40
CA GLU A 303 -5.12 -3.91 -12.96
C GLU A 303 -3.68 -4.25 -12.53
N THR A 304 -3.45 -5.44 -11.98
CA THR A 304 -2.11 -5.93 -11.64
C THR A 304 -1.25 -6.11 -12.89
N MET A 305 -1.84 -6.63 -13.96
CA MET A 305 -1.20 -6.74 -15.27
C MET A 305 -0.88 -5.37 -15.85
N PHE A 306 -1.83 -4.41 -15.82
CA PHE A 306 -1.58 -3.03 -16.24
C PHE A 306 -0.46 -2.35 -15.42
N SER A 307 -0.41 -2.61 -14.13
CA SER A 307 0.66 -2.11 -13.26
C SER A 307 2.03 -2.70 -13.64
N LYS A 308 2.08 -4.00 -14.00
CA LYS A 308 3.29 -4.65 -14.52
C LYS A 308 3.72 -4.02 -15.85
N MET A 309 2.80 -3.86 -16.80
CA MET A 309 3.04 -3.20 -18.08
C MET A 309 3.55 -1.76 -17.91
N ALA A 310 2.92 -0.99 -17.03
CA ALA A 310 3.33 0.39 -16.77
C ALA A 310 4.78 0.48 -16.28
N ARG A 311 5.20 -0.41 -15.38
CA ARG A 311 6.56 -0.43 -14.84
C ARG A 311 7.60 -0.98 -15.81
N SER A 312 7.27 -2.03 -16.57
CA SER A 312 8.22 -2.75 -17.42
C SER A 312 8.35 -2.13 -18.81
N MET A 313 7.28 -1.61 -19.39
CA MET A 313 7.22 -1.16 -20.77
C MET A 313 6.97 0.35 -20.91
N LEU A 314 5.97 0.90 -20.21
CA LEU A 314 5.55 2.29 -20.43
C LEU A 314 6.40 3.33 -19.71
N ARG A 315 6.99 3.01 -18.54
CA ARG A 315 7.66 3.97 -17.66
C ARG A 315 8.69 4.86 -18.34
N SER A 316 9.42 4.34 -19.30
CA SER A 316 10.48 5.09 -19.99
C SER A 316 10.34 5.03 -21.51
N ILE A 317 9.14 4.66 -22.00
CA ILE A 317 8.93 4.54 -23.43
C ILE A 317 9.10 5.88 -24.14
N ARG A 318 9.76 5.86 -25.29
CA ARG A 318 9.78 6.93 -26.28
C ARG A 318 9.54 6.31 -27.64
N VAL A 319 8.79 7.03 -28.46
CA VAL A 319 8.35 6.57 -29.77
C VAL A 319 8.48 7.70 -30.78
N SER A 320 8.66 7.37 -32.03
CA SER A 320 8.75 8.33 -33.15
C SER A 320 7.37 8.73 -33.68
N SER A 321 6.35 7.89 -33.44
CA SER A 321 4.97 8.10 -33.87
C SER A 321 3.98 7.45 -32.89
N LYS A 322 2.70 7.85 -32.97
CA LYS A 322 1.61 7.20 -32.25
C LYS A 322 1.46 5.74 -32.68
N GLN A 323 1.65 5.45 -33.98
CA GLN A 323 1.59 4.09 -34.52
C GLN A 323 2.67 3.19 -33.89
N GLU A 324 3.89 3.68 -33.76
CA GLU A 324 4.95 2.92 -33.07
C GLU A 324 4.56 2.53 -31.63
N LEU A 325 3.84 3.42 -30.90
CA LEU A 325 3.33 3.06 -29.57
C LEU A 325 2.34 1.89 -29.66
N VAL A 326 1.40 1.93 -30.60
CA VAL A 326 0.42 0.87 -30.86
C VAL A 326 1.13 -0.45 -31.16
N ASP A 327 2.08 -0.43 -32.09
CA ASP A 327 2.83 -1.61 -32.52
C ASP A 327 3.62 -2.23 -31.34
N ARG A 328 4.22 -1.38 -30.52
CA ARG A 328 4.95 -1.83 -29.31
C ARG A 328 4.03 -2.39 -28.24
N ILE A 329 2.83 -1.88 -28.08
CA ILE A 329 1.82 -2.46 -27.16
C ILE A 329 1.41 -3.86 -27.67
N HIS A 330 1.11 -4.02 -28.96
CA HIS A 330 0.81 -5.32 -29.53
C HIS A 330 1.97 -6.31 -29.39
N LEU A 331 3.19 -5.86 -29.67
CA LEU A 331 4.39 -6.68 -29.49
C LEU A 331 4.59 -7.13 -28.03
N TYR A 332 4.31 -6.25 -27.06
CA TYR A 332 4.38 -6.56 -25.65
C TYR A 332 3.42 -7.72 -25.30
N PHE A 333 2.17 -7.66 -25.74
CA PHE A 333 1.20 -8.73 -25.47
C PHE A 333 1.49 -10.00 -26.27
N GLN A 334 2.01 -9.91 -27.48
CA GLN A 334 2.51 -11.07 -28.21
C GLN A 334 3.63 -11.78 -27.44
N GLN A 335 4.58 -11.04 -26.86
CA GLN A 335 5.64 -11.60 -26.04
C GLN A 335 5.11 -12.20 -24.74
N LEU A 336 4.19 -11.52 -24.07
CA LEU A 336 3.56 -12.00 -22.84
C LEU A 336 2.77 -13.29 -23.09
N ASN A 337 2.07 -13.39 -24.21
CA ASN A 337 1.28 -14.54 -24.59
C ASN A 337 2.10 -15.76 -25.09
N LYS A 338 3.41 -15.60 -25.32
CA LYS A 338 4.32 -16.74 -25.60
C LYS A 338 4.64 -17.53 -24.32
N ASP A 339 4.77 -16.85 -23.19
CA ASP A 339 4.99 -17.44 -21.87
C ASP A 339 4.06 -16.76 -20.86
N PRO A 340 2.76 -17.12 -20.91
CA PRO A 340 1.75 -16.45 -20.12
C PRO A 340 1.86 -16.80 -18.64
N VAL A 341 1.62 -15.81 -17.79
CA VAL A 341 1.66 -15.94 -16.32
C VAL A 341 0.26 -15.88 -15.76
N ILE A 342 -0.16 -16.92 -15.07
CA ILE A 342 -1.43 -16.96 -14.37
C ILE A 342 -1.35 -16.07 -13.14
N PHE A 343 -2.16 -15.01 -13.10
CA PHE A 343 -2.32 -14.14 -11.94
C PHE A 343 -3.28 -14.78 -10.96
N ARG A 344 -2.90 -14.85 -9.67
CA ARG A 344 -3.71 -15.44 -8.61
C ARG A 344 -4.15 -14.38 -7.63
N TRP A 345 -5.42 -14.39 -7.30
CA TRP A 345 -5.98 -13.56 -6.25
C TRP A 345 -5.65 -14.18 -4.89
N LYS A 346 -5.25 -13.35 -3.90
CA LYS A 346 -4.83 -13.84 -2.57
C LYS A 346 -5.64 -13.24 -1.42
N TYR A 347 -6.24 -12.07 -1.64
CA TYR A 347 -6.93 -11.35 -0.57
C TYR A 347 -8.20 -12.08 -0.15
N LYS A 348 -8.33 -12.38 1.15
CA LYS A 348 -9.48 -13.07 1.77
C LYS A 348 -9.85 -14.44 1.17
N MET A 349 -8.98 -15.09 0.46
CA MET A 349 -9.30 -16.41 -0.14
C MET A 349 -9.50 -17.50 0.90
N ASP A 350 -8.83 -17.41 2.05
CA ASP A 350 -8.96 -18.38 3.16
C ASP A 350 -10.30 -18.25 3.91
N GLU A 351 -11.01 -17.11 3.74
CA GLU A 351 -12.32 -16.85 4.35
C GLU A 351 -13.49 -17.39 3.51
N ILE A 352 -13.23 -17.86 2.27
CA ILE A 352 -14.25 -18.28 1.32
C ILE A 352 -14.36 -19.80 1.28
N SER A 353 -15.54 -20.30 1.67
CA SER A 353 -15.95 -21.68 1.48
C SER A 353 -16.85 -21.76 0.26
N ILE A 354 -16.56 -22.69 -0.65
CA ILE A 354 -17.51 -23.11 -1.69
C ILE A 354 -18.27 -24.28 -1.11
N GLY A 355 -19.58 -24.10 -0.87
CA GLY A 355 -20.50 -25.13 -0.43
C GLY A 355 -20.85 -26.10 -1.54
#